data_375dddaccd14c3edbfb79b0db55bc822
#
_entry.id   375dddaccd14c3edbfb79b0db55bc822
#
_cell.length_a   1.000
_cell.length_b   1.000
_cell.length_c   1.000
_cell.angle_alpha   90.00
_cell.angle_beta   90.00
_cell.angle_gamma   90.00
#
_symmetry.space_group_name_H-M   'P 1'
#
loop_
_entity.id
_entity.type
_entity.pdbx_description
1 polymer ?
#
loop_
_entity_poly.entity_id
_entity_poly.type
_entity_poly.pdbx_seq_one_letter_code
_entity_poly.pdbx_strand_id
1 'polypeptide(L)'
;MRAQNLTLLTDLYELTMMQGYYENPSDQIVVFDAFYRKNPCGGAYAVCAGLEQVIEYVRDLHFSPDDIDYLRSLHIFNDDFLEYLRGFHFTGDIYAIPEGTVVFPREPLVKVIAPIM
;
A
#
# COMPACT_ATOMS: atom_id res chain seq x y z
N MET A 1 -11.56 18.57 4.37
CA MET A 1 -10.13 18.41 4.74
C MET A 1 -9.40 17.88 3.51
N ARG A 2 -8.31 18.50 3.06
CA ARG A 2 -7.48 17.86 2.01
C ARG A 2 -6.96 16.54 2.58
N ALA A 3 -7.16 15.45 1.85
CA ALA A 3 -6.54 14.17 2.21
C ALA A 3 -5.03 14.40 2.30
N GLN A 4 -4.43 14.00 3.41
CA GLN A 4 -2.99 14.07 3.58
C GLN A 4 -2.37 13.01 2.67
N ASN A 5 -1.35 13.38 1.89
CA ASN A 5 -0.59 12.39 1.12
C ASN A 5 0.16 11.48 2.10
N LEU A 6 -0.19 10.20 2.12
CA LEU A 6 0.38 9.19 3.00
C LEU A 6 1.32 8.22 2.25
N THR A 7 1.72 8.55 1.04
CA THR A 7 2.52 7.66 0.18
C THR A 7 3.83 7.21 0.83
N LEU A 8 4.48 8.10 1.59
CA LEU A 8 5.70 7.76 2.32
C LEU A 8 5.44 7.24 3.75
N LEU A 9 4.20 6.99 4.15
CA LEU A 9 3.89 6.31 5.41
C LEU A 9 4.06 4.79 5.22
N THR A 10 5.29 4.38 5.00
CA THR A 10 5.69 2.99 4.77
C THR A 10 7.09 2.75 5.32
N ASP A 11 7.52 1.51 5.39
CA ASP A 11 8.87 1.17 5.83
C ASP A 11 9.86 1.39 4.67
N LEU A 12 11.05 1.90 5.00
CA LEU A 12 12.07 2.21 3.99
C LEU A 12 12.48 1.00 3.16
N TYR A 13 12.50 -0.19 3.76
CA TYR A 13 12.88 -1.41 3.06
C TYR A 13 11.93 -1.76 1.91
N GLU A 14 10.67 -1.36 1.98
CA GLU A 14 9.70 -1.59 0.90
C GLU A 14 10.10 -0.80 -0.35
N LEU A 15 10.55 0.44 -0.20
CA LEU A 15 11.03 1.26 -1.31
C LEU A 15 12.35 0.73 -1.90
N THR A 16 13.26 0.23 -1.06
CA THR A 16 14.49 -0.38 -1.56
C THR A 16 14.22 -1.71 -2.28
N MET A 17 13.24 -2.48 -1.83
CA MET A 17 12.76 -3.66 -2.56
C MET A 17 12.11 -3.28 -3.89
N MET A 18 11.30 -2.23 -3.95
CA MET A 18 10.73 -1.71 -5.19
C MET A 18 11.82 -1.36 -6.20
N GLN A 19 12.90 -0.70 -5.77
CA GLN A 19 14.04 -0.44 -6.66
C GLN A 19 14.66 -1.73 -7.20
N GLY A 20 14.79 -2.75 -6.36
CA GLY A 20 15.28 -4.06 -6.78
C GLY A 20 14.39 -4.71 -7.85
N TYR A 21 13.06 -4.60 -7.72
CA TYR A 21 12.11 -5.07 -8.74
C TYR A 21 12.17 -4.23 -10.01
N TYR A 22 12.34 -2.92 -9.89
CA TYR A 22 12.51 -2.02 -11.03
C TYR A 22 13.76 -2.38 -11.86
N GLU A 23 14.87 -2.66 -11.20
CA GLU A 23 16.14 -3.06 -11.84
C GLU A 23 16.08 -4.48 -12.44
N ASN A 24 15.20 -5.33 -11.91
CA ASN A 24 15.00 -6.70 -12.37
C ASN A 24 13.52 -6.91 -12.73
N PRO A 25 13.03 -6.34 -13.82
CA PRO A 25 11.61 -6.34 -14.18
C PRO A 25 11.03 -7.76 -14.23
N SER A 26 9.84 -7.92 -13.69
CA SER A 26 9.09 -9.17 -13.68
C SER A 26 7.61 -8.89 -13.91
N ASP A 27 6.98 -9.71 -14.73
CA ASP A 27 5.52 -9.68 -14.95
C ASP A 27 4.75 -10.43 -13.83
N GLN A 28 5.41 -10.64 -12.70
CA GLN A 28 4.83 -11.39 -11.59
C GLN A 28 3.66 -10.64 -10.96
N ILE A 29 2.52 -11.33 -10.90
CA ILE A 29 1.36 -10.90 -10.11
C ILE A 29 1.48 -11.49 -8.72
N VAL A 30 1.28 -10.65 -7.71
CA VAL A 30 1.34 -11.03 -6.30
C VAL A 30 0.01 -10.81 -5.62
N VAL A 31 -0.20 -11.52 -4.51
CA VAL A 31 -1.40 -11.42 -3.70
C VAL A 31 -1.01 -11.10 -2.28
N PHE A 32 -1.61 -10.05 -1.72
CA PHE A 32 -1.45 -9.66 -0.32
C PHE A 32 -2.79 -9.61 0.38
N ASP A 33 -2.84 -10.09 1.61
CA ASP A 33 -4.02 -10.05 2.47
C ASP A 33 -3.74 -9.19 3.70
N ALA A 34 -4.61 -8.23 3.97
CA ALA A 34 -4.64 -7.49 5.23
C ALA A 34 -5.61 -8.17 6.19
N PHE A 35 -5.17 -8.45 7.41
CA PHE A 35 -5.96 -9.08 8.46
C PHE A 35 -5.50 -8.61 9.85
N TYR A 36 -6.36 -8.77 10.86
CA TYR A 36 -5.96 -8.53 12.24
C TYR A 36 -5.73 -9.85 12.98
N ARG A 37 -4.84 -9.84 13.98
CA ARG A 37 -4.33 -11.07 14.60
C ARG A 37 -5.19 -11.59 15.74
N LYS A 38 -5.80 -10.68 16.50
CA LYS A 38 -6.64 -11.01 17.67
C LYS A 38 -7.64 -9.90 17.96
N ASN A 39 -8.76 -10.24 18.55
CA ASN A 39 -9.75 -9.27 18.97
C ASN A 39 -9.20 -8.33 20.04
N PRO A 40 -9.46 -7.03 19.96
CA PRO A 40 -9.09 -6.08 21.00
C PRO A 40 -9.94 -6.31 22.26
N CYS A 41 -9.39 -5.93 23.40
CA CYS A 41 -10.10 -5.92 24.69
C CYS A 41 -10.78 -7.24 25.10
N GLY A 42 -10.29 -8.37 24.61
CA GLY A 42 -10.88 -9.68 24.92
C GLY A 42 -12.26 -9.93 24.27
N GLY A 43 -12.65 -9.13 23.29
CA GLY A 43 -13.89 -9.28 22.54
C GLY A 43 -13.96 -10.58 21.74
N ALA A 44 -15.17 -10.95 21.31
CA ALA A 44 -15.41 -12.16 20.52
C ALA A 44 -15.31 -11.92 19.01
N TYR A 45 -15.44 -10.69 18.54
CA TYR A 45 -15.43 -10.28 17.13
C TYR A 45 -15.02 -8.82 16.99
N ALA A 46 -14.84 -8.38 15.76
CA ALA A 46 -14.74 -6.96 15.40
C ALA A 46 -15.76 -6.60 14.31
N VAL A 47 -15.93 -5.31 14.05
CA VAL A 47 -16.75 -4.81 12.94
C VAL A 47 -15.79 -4.19 11.92
N CYS A 48 -15.91 -4.62 10.66
CA CYS A 48 -15.06 -4.12 9.59
C CYS A 48 -15.36 -2.65 9.31
N ALA A 49 -14.33 -1.81 9.34
CA ALA A 49 -14.41 -0.39 9.05
C ALA A 49 -13.10 0.12 8.45
N GLY A 50 -13.17 1.15 7.57
CA GLY A 50 -12.00 1.77 6.96
C GLY A 50 -11.82 1.48 5.46
N LEU A 51 -12.73 0.78 4.83
CA LEU A 51 -12.63 0.47 3.38
C LEU A 51 -12.67 1.73 2.51
N GLU A 52 -13.48 2.72 2.85
CA GLU A 52 -13.54 3.98 2.12
C GLU A 52 -12.16 4.67 2.09
N GLN A 53 -11.48 4.73 3.24
CA GLN A 53 -10.15 5.31 3.35
C GLN A 53 -9.10 4.53 2.53
N VAL A 54 -9.20 3.21 2.48
CA VAL A 54 -8.33 2.37 1.63
C VAL A 54 -8.55 2.71 0.15
N ILE A 55 -9.80 2.81 -0.29
CA ILE A 55 -10.15 3.14 -1.69
C ILE A 55 -9.64 4.54 -2.05
N GLU A 56 -9.86 5.53 -1.19
CA GLU A 56 -9.35 6.90 -1.39
C GLU A 56 -7.83 6.92 -1.49
N TYR A 57 -7.14 6.24 -0.56
CA TYR A 57 -5.68 6.16 -0.55
C TYR A 57 -5.13 5.57 -1.84
N VAL A 58 -5.66 4.43 -2.28
CA VAL A 58 -5.18 3.73 -3.49
C VAL A 58 -5.48 4.53 -4.76
N ARG A 59 -6.66 5.16 -4.84
CA ARG A 59 -7.03 5.99 -5.98
C ARG A 59 -6.12 7.22 -6.12
N ASP A 60 -5.76 7.81 -4.99
CA ASP A 60 -4.99 9.04 -4.94
C ASP A 60 -3.48 8.80 -4.71
N LEU A 61 -3.04 7.52 -4.70
CA LEU A 61 -1.65 7.13 -4.48
C LEU A 61 -0.73 7.74 -5.55
N HIS A 62 0.20 8.56 -5.12
CA HIS A 62 1.20 9.20 -5.98
C HIS A 62 2.40 9.67 -5.15
N PHE A 63 3.57 9.71 -5.76
CA PHE A 63 4.74 10.35 -5.18
C PHE A 63 4.78 11.83 -5.62
N SER A 64 4.64 12.74 -4.66
CA SER A 64 4.75 14.17 -4.91
C SER A 64 6.19 14.58 -5.24
N PRO A 65 6.42 15.77 -5.83
CA PRO A 65 7.78 16.28 -6.02
C PRO A 65 8.59 16.33 -4.72
N ASP A 66 7.96 16.73 -3.61
CA ASP A 66 8.62 16.80 -2.29
C ASP A 66 9.00 15.40 -1.78
N ASP A 67 8.16 14.37 -2.02
CA ASP A 67 8.49 12.98 -1.70
C ASP A 67 9.71 12.50 -2.47
N ILE A 68 9.78 12.79 -3.77
CA ILE A 68 10.91 12.43 -4.62
C ILE A 68 12.19 13.14 -4.17
N ASP A 69 12.11 14.43 -3.84
CA ASP A 69 13.27 15.19 -3.37
C ASP A 69 13.77 14.68 -2.01
N TYR A 70 12.85 14.28 -1.12
CA TYR A 70 13.21 13.62 0.12
C TYR A 70 13.93 12.29 -0.13
N LEU A 71 13.36 11.41 -0.97
CA LEU A 71 13.99 10.12 -1.30
C LEU A 71 15.37 10.31 -1.95
N ARG A 72 15.53 11.30 -2.82
CA ARG A 72 16.82 11.65 -3.42
C ARG A 72 17.85 12.04 -2.37
N SER A 73 17.43 12.78 -1.32
CA SER A 73 18.32 13.22 -0.25
C SER A 73 18.90 12.08 0.58
N LEU A 74 18.29 10.89 0.56
CA LEU A 74 18.81 9.71 1.26
C LEU A 74 20.02 9.07 0.56
N HIS A 75 20.29 9.39 -0.69
CA HIS A 75 21.43 8.89 -1.48
C HIS A 75 21.50 7.36 -1.60
N ILE A 76 20.35 6.66 -1.56
CA ILE A 76 20.26 5.21 -1.69
C ILE A 76 19.41 4.76 -2.89
N PHE A 77 18.79 5.70 -3.60
CA PHE A 77 17.95 5.43 -4.75
C PHE A 77 18.58 5.98 -6.03
N ASN A 78 18.45 5.22 -7.14
CA ASN A 78 18.89 5.63 -8.46
C ASN A 78 17.94 6.68 -9.05
N ASP A 79 18.47 7.62 -9.84
CA ASP A 79 17.65 8.68 -10.46
C ASP A 79 16.59 8.12 -11.40
N ASP A 80 16.89 7.06 -12.17
CA ASP A 80 15.91 6.42 -13.06
C ASP A 80 14.73 5.83 -12.29
N PHE A 81 14.99 5.20 -11.14
CA PHE A 81 13.94 4.70 -10.26
C PHE A 81 13.10 5.84 -9.66
N LEU A 82 13.73 6.92 -9.22
CA LEU A 82 13.03 8.11 -8.72
C LEU A 82 12.14 8.74 -9.81
N GLU A 83 12.59 8.75 -11.05
CA GLU A 83 11.78 9.24 -12.16
C GLU A 83 10.60 8.31 -12.47
N TYR A 84 10.79 6.99 -12.37
CA TYR A 84 9.70 6.02 -12.46
C TYR A 84 8.64 6.26 -11.38
N LEU A 85 9.02 6.54 -10.14
CA LEU A 85 8.09 6.82 -9.05
C LEU A 85 7.22 8.07 -9.28
N ARG A 86 7.67 9.05 -10.08
CA ARG A 86 6.87 10.23 -10.44
C ARG A 86 5.59 9.87 -11.20
N GLY A 87 5.63 8.80 -11.99
CA GLY A 87 4.49 8.31 -12.76
C GLY A 87 3.77 7.14 -12.09
N PHE A 88 4.18 6.75 -10.89
CA PHE A 88 3.64 5.58 -10.22
C PHE A 88 2.18 5.79 -9.81
N HIS A 89 1.36 4.79 -10.10
CA HIS A 89 -0.03 4.70 -9.65
C HIS A 89 -0.42 3.23 -9.50
N PHE A 90 -1.39 2.96 -8.67
CA PHE A 90 -1.88 1.61 -8.45
C PHE A 90 -2.63 1.07 -9.69
N THR A 91 -2.33 -0.17 -10.09
CA THR A 91 -2.92 -0.82 -11.27
C THR A 91 -3.56 -2.18 -10.97
N GLY A 92 -3.58 -2.60 -9.71
CA GLY A 92 -4.10 -3.90 -9.29
C GLY A 92 -5.61 -3.89 -8.99
N ASP A 93 -6.08 -5.03 -8.50
CA ASP A 93 -7.44 -5.24 -8.04
C ASP A 93 -7.48 -5.34 -6.51
N ILE A 94 -8.55 -4.82 -5.92
CA ILE A 94 -8.83 -4.92 -4.49
C ILE A 94 -10.15 -5.61 -4.27
N TYR A 95 -10.14 -6.64 -3.44
CA TYR A 95 -11.32 -7.32 -2.91
C TYR A 95 -11.38 -7.05 -1.42
N ALA A 96 -12.53 -6.68 -0.91
CA ALA A 96 -12.66 -6.32 0.49
C ALA A 96 -14.00 -6.73 1.09
N ILE A 97 -14.00 -6.96 2.40
CA ILE A 97 -15.23 -7.15 3.17
C ILE A 97 -15.94 -5.80 3.29
N PRO A 98 -17.27 -5.74 3.04
CA PRO A 98 -18.02 -4.50 3.15
C PRO A 98 -17.99 -3.89 4.57
N GLU A 99 -18.05 -2.56 4.64
CA GLU A 99 -18.20 -1.83 5.89
C GLU A 99 -19.33 -2.38 6.74
N GLY A 100 -19.14 -2.42 8.05
CA GLY A 100 -20.15 -2.85 9.01
C GLY A 100 -20.31 -4.37 9.15
N THR A 101 -19.56 -5.18 8.39
CA THR A 101 -19.60 -6.64 8.51
C THR A 101 -18.88 -7.10 9.77
N VAL A 102 -19.48 -8.04 10.49
CA VAL A 102 -18.82 -8.73 11.61
C VAL A 102 -17.71 -9.63 11.07
N VAL A 103 -16.52 -9.49 11.62
CA VAL A 103 -15.32 -10.22 11.19
C VAL A 103 -14.58 -10.84 12.37
N PHE A 104 -13.75 -11.84 12.05
CA PHE A 104 -12.99 -12.59 13.04
C PHE A 104 -11.49 -12.49 12.75
N PRO A 105 -10.62 -12.73 13.76
CA PRO A 105 -9.18 -12.70 13.59
C PRO A 105 -8.69 -13.63 12.48
N ARG A 106 -7.65 -13.21 11.76
CA ARG A 106 -6.96 -13.96 10.71
C ARG A 106 -7.78 -14.24 9.45
N GLU A 107 -8.94 -13.62 9.32
CA GLU A 107 -9.69 -13.59 8.07
C GLU A 107 -9.19 -12.41 7.21
N PRO A 108 -8.99 -12.60 5.89
CA PRO A 108 -8.64 -11.50 5.00
C PRO A 108 -9.73 -10.44 4.98
N LEU A 109 -9.40 -9.22 5.39
CA LEU A 109 -10.32 -8.06 5.32
C LEU A 109 -10.24 -7.35 3.98
N VAL A 110 -9.01 -7.25 3.48
CA VAL A 110 -8.69 -6.67 2.17
C VAL A 110 -7.68 -7.58 1.50
N LYS A 111 -7.96 -7.96 0.26
CA LYS A 111 -7.05 -8.70 -0.61
C LYS A 111 -6.63 -7.81 -1.77
N VAL A 112 -5.35 -7.70 -2.01
CA VAL A 112 -4.78 -6.96 -3.14
C VAL A 112 -4.15 -7.96 -4.10
N ILE A 113 -4.53 -7.88 -5.38
CA ILE A 113 -3.93 -8.66 -6.47
C ILE A 113 -3.37 -7.66 -7.47
N ALA A 114 -2.06 -7.61 -7.60
CA ALA A 114 -1.40 -6.57 -8.38
C ALA A 114 -0.06 -7.06 -8.94
N PRO A 115 0.49 -6.37 -9.96
CA PRO A 115 1.90 -6.52 -10.29
C PRO A 115 2.76 -6.27 -9.05
N ILE A 116 3.95 -6.91 -8.99
CA ILE A 116 4.87 -6.74 -7.85
C ILE A 116 5.42 -5.31 -7.76
N MET A 117 5.29 -4.57 -8.87
CA MET A 117 5.63 -3.15 -9.02
C MET A 117 4.44 -2.42 -9.58
#